data_83466b264d8399fb354310448020dff5
#
_entry.id   83466b264d8399fb354310448020dff5
#
_cell.length_a   1.000
_cell.length_b   1.000
_cell.length_c   1.000
_cell.angle_alpha   90.00
_cell.angle_beta   90.00
_cell.angle_gamma   90.00
#
_symmetry.space_group_name_H-M   'P 1'
#
loop_
_entity.id
_entity.type
_entity.pdbx_description
1 polymer ?
#
loop_
_entity_poly.entity_id
_entity_poly.type
_entity_poly.pdbx_seq_one_letter_code
_entity_poly.pdbx_strand_id
1 'polypeptide(L)'
;MLQANVDGDTIVEGATHTEPLEPEGDTTFYGVISEGGTAENGHITLSKSEQSMPYRVKAVCGGAGAAAENNYLHATNATVTSIIVGGSASKDAANNNTVILDNVRGKEDGLPHAYAAMAKKGTADNNTMIIAGGVLGDICGTDTLMEATNTHVILVGTGPFYDVKDGNTTHRIWGKEMSLGYVIGNNSYQGMANSTAMLDVYGTGITAANIGGFTSIQFDLCPCLQPGMTIITLNGGEVTNLTGVAISLEPKGNSTHLQQGDQVTLIKTNGTITGVDTKAITFKNGNFSKFTGSVTLSEDQTALILTVDFIGNDPIVPERDPLTEPSSVKSVLETRANAMALVNGGADFLVSNGIWQVRRAAADGSRQDAGVSLPFVAVGGSSLRHETGSHVKANGMNLAVGIARQVNEHAIGAAFEYGFSNYDSYVDSLHANGKSKAWGAALLGDWNLGAGWHMDTIARVGKVRNSYSANIGGPVSYNESSTYAGASIGFGYMQKAGENGAFDTYLRYLYSHVNGGNATLSSGNHAHFRGVNSNRTVLGTRYVHELNTTTRAYAGAGWMQQYGCGAHGNVDGYTGPSPSLGGASGLFELGLQYTPAGGKGIGVDVNVTGWVGTQRGISGGIGLRYAF
;
A
#
# COMPACT_ATOMS: atom_id res chain seq x y z
N MET A 1 -4.00 7.81 -42.15
CA MET A 1 -3.74 9.25 -41.96
C MET A 1 -4.55 10.01 -42.99
N LEU A 2 -5.60 10.68 -42.62
CA LEU A 2 -6.34 11.60 -43.48
C LEU A 2 -5.74 13.00 -43.26
N GLN A 3 -5.20 13.58 -44.27
CA GLN A 3 -4.76 14.97 -44.28
C GLN A 3 -5.83 15.80 -44.96
N ALA A 4 -6.46 16.72 -44.23
CA ALA A 4 -7.39 17.68 -44.78
C ALA A 4 -6.84 19.09 -44.62
N ASN A 5 -6.92 19.91 -45.66
CA ASN A 5 -6.64 21.33 -45.58
C ASN A 5 -7.94 22.11 -45.46
N VAL A 6 -8.10 22.86 -44.36
CA VAL A 6 -9.17 23.82 -44.16
C VAL A 6 -8.52 25.18 -43.94
N ASP A 7 -8.82 26.15 -44.75
CA ASP A 7 -8.33 27.54 -44.66
C ASP A 7 -6.80 27.69 -44.58
N GLY A 8 -6.05 26.85 -45.30
CA GLY A 8 -4.57 26.94 -45.39
C GLY A 8 -3.82 26.24 -44.24
N ASP A 9 -4.48 25.69 -43.27
CA ASP A 9 -3.88 24.92 -42.18
C ASP A 9 -3.79 23.43 -42.53
N THR A 10 -2.66 22.80 -42.23
CA THR A 10 -2.54 21.33 -42.32
C THR A 10 -3.15 20.68 -41.11
N ILE A 11 -4.22 19.90 -41.30
CA ILE A 11 -4.95 19.18 -40.25
C ILE A 11 -4.48 17.73 -40.25
N VAL A 12 -4.06 17.22 -39.09
CA VAL A 12 -3.68 15.83 -38.89
C VAL A 12 -4.69 15.24 -37.87
N GLU A 13 -5.53 14.35 -38.34
CA GLU A 13 -6.58 13.72 -37.56
C GLU A 13 -6.14 12.34 -37.01
N GLY A 14 -6.40 12.09 -35.76
CA GLY A 14 -6.29 10.77 -35.12
C GLY A 14 -4.91 10.15 -35.11
N ALA A 15 -3.94 10.68 -34.34
CA ALA A 15 -2.63 10.05 -34.34
C ALA A 15 -1.87 10.17 -33.02
N THR A 16 -1.33 9.05 -32.58
CA THR A 16 -0.17 9.01 -31.69
C THR A 16 1.06 9.27 -32.55
N HIS A 17 1.62 10.47 -32.49
CA HIS A 17 2.84 10.83 -33.25
C HIS A 17 4.07 10.61 -32.36
N THR A 18 4.81 9.54 -32.62
CA THR A 18 6.08 9.20 -31.92
C THR A 18 7.31 9.51 -32.77
N GLU A 19 7.16 9.88 -34.06
CA GLU A 19 8.28 10.20 -34.95
C GLU A 19 8.30 11.68 -35.39
N PRO A 20 9.48 12.22 -35.70
CA PRO A 20 9.61 13.64 -36.03
C PRO A 20 8.90 13.96 -37.34
N LEU A 21 7.73 14.58 -37.22
CA LEU A 21 7.25 15.43 -38.28
C LEU A 21 8.06 16.72 -38.17
N GLU A 22 8.76 17.14 -39.23
CA GLU A 22 9.27 18.48 -39.34
C GLU A 22 8.18 19.37 -40.00
N PRO A 23 7.28 19.97 -39.21
CA PRO A 23 6.44 21.03 -39.72
C PRO A 23 7.11 22.35 -39.39
N GLU A 24 7.67 22.97 -40.37
CA GLU A 24 7.95 24.40 -40.28
C GLU A 24 6.59 25.13 -40.28
N GLY A 25 6.23 25.74 -39.16
CA GLY A 25 5.39 26.91 -39.16
C GLY A 25 3.93 26.72 -38.74
N ASP A 26 2.99 26.37 -39.56
CA ASP A 26 1.57 26.66 -39.39
C ASP A 26 0.65 25.40 -39.27
N THR A 27 1.12 24.35 -38.64
CA THR A 27 0.34 23.12 -38.49
C THR A 27 -0.49 23.12 -37.21
N THR A 28 -1.80 22.89 -37.36
CA THR A 28 -2.73 22.63 -36.23
C THR A 28 -3.05 21.15 -36.17
N PHE A 29 -2.91 20.57 -34.99
CA PHE A 29 -3.24 19.15 -34.71
C PHE A 29 -4.60 19.05 -34.05
N TYR A 30 -5.44 18.15 -34.56
CA TYR A 30 -6.73 17.79 -33.98
C TYR A 30 -6.77 16.28 -33.65
N GLY A 31 -7.29 15.92 -32.49
CA GLY A 31 -7.61 14.52 -32.16
C GLY A 31 -8.81 14.05 -32.96
N VAL A 32 -9.86 14.86 -32.99
CA VAL A 32 -11.08 14.63 -33.76
C VAL A 32 -11.73 15.95 -34.15
N ILE A 33 -12.28 16.03 -35.36
CA ILE A 33 -13.11 17.13 -35.82
C ILE A 33 -14.47 16.56 -36.23
N SER A 34 -15.56 17.21 -35.80
CA SER A 34 -16.92 16.85 -36.16
C SER A 34 -17.69 18.09 -36.62
N GLU A 35 -17.83 18.30 -37.93
CA GLU A 35 -18.58 19.42 -38.48
C GLU A 35 -20.09 19.25 -38.14
N GLY A 36 -20.58 20.10 -37.21
CA GLY A 36 -21.97 20.14 -36.80
C GLY A 36 -22.45 19.02 -35.86
N GLY A 37 -21.58 18.10 -35.47
CA GLY A 37 -21.82 17.00 -34.51
C GLY A 37 -20.95 17.08 -33.27
N THR A 38 -20.93 15.99 -32.46
CA THR A 38 -20.07 15.86 -31.28
C THR A 38 -18.69 15.38 -31.69
N ALA A 39 -17.64 16.08 -31.27
CA ALA A 39 -16.26 15.66 -31.35
C ALA A 39 -15.94 14.84 -30.08
N GLU A 40 -15.93 13.52 -30.19
CA GLU A 40 -15.86 12.61 -29.05
C GLU A 40 -14.67 11.67 -29.14
N ASN A 41 -14.02 11.41 -27.98
CA ASN A 41 -12.92 10.46 -27.84
C ASN A 41 -11.70 10.78 -28.71
N GLY A 42 -11.47 12.05 -29.04
CA GLY A 42 -10.26 12.49 -29.71
C GLY A 42 -9.05 12.28 -28.81
N HIS A 43 -7.99 11.67 -29.36
CA HIS A 43 -6.78 11.37 -28.60
C HIS A 43 -5.54 11.89 -29.33
N ILE A 44 -4.80 12.78 -28.68
CA ILE A 44 -3.53 13.30 -29.18
C ILE A 44 -2.44 13.06 -28.14
N THR A 45 -1.34 12.46 -28.57
CA THR A 45 -0.10 12.42 -27.81
C THR A 45 1.04 12.98 -28.64
N LEU A 46 1.60 14.10 -28.21
CA LEU A 46 2.81 14.69 -28.76
C LEU A 46 3.94 14.46 -27.76
N SER A 47 4.85 13.53 -28.04
CA SER A 47 5.96 13.25 -27.12
C SER A 47 7.30 13.32 -27.85
N LYS A 48 8.27 13.99 -27.25
CA LYS A 48 9.65 14.03 -27.71
C LYS A 48 10.60 13.86 -26.52
N SER A 49 11.74 13.18 -26.76
CA SER A 49 12.76 13.05 -25.72
C SER A 49 13.39 14.42 -25.41
N GLU A 50 13.80 14.65 -24.16
CA GLU A 50 14.43 15.92 -23.74
C GLU A 50 15.71 16.25 -24.52
N GLN A 51 16.34 15.27 -25.17
CA GLN A 51 17.59 15.43 -25.92
C GLN A 51 17.40 15.87 -27.39
N SER A 52 16.15 15.93 -27.86
CA SER A 52 15.85 16.36 -29.23
C SER A 52 15.21 17.76 -29.25
N MET A 53 15.29 18.48 -30.38
CA MET A 53 14.61 19.78 -30.51
C MET A 53 13.10 19.61 -30.28
N PRO A 54 12.43 20.51 -29.54
CA PRO A 54 11.01 20.41 -29.29
C PRO A 54 10.19 20.47 -30.58
N TYR A 55 9.04 19.75 -30.59
CA TYR A 55 8.05 19.91 -31.65
C TYR A 55 7.57 21.35 -31.69
N ARG A 56 7.55 21.94 -32.89
CA ARG A 56 6.98 23.26 -33.11
C ARG A 56 5.67 23.12 -33.86
N VAL A 57 4.58 23.53 -33.25
CA VAL A 57 3.24 23.47 -33.84
C VAL A 57 2.50 24.80 -33.60
N LYS A 58 1.57 25.15 -34.48
CA LYS A 58 0.75 26.36 -34.33
C LYS A 58 -0.27 26.18 -33.21
N ALA A 59 -1.08 25.14 -33.29
CA ALA A 59 -2.13 24.86 -32.29
C ALA A 59 -2.34 23.36 -32.11
N VAL A 60 -2.91 22.98 -30.95
CA VAL A 60 -3.29 21.61 -30.64
C VAL A 60 -4.70 21.60 -30.04
N CYS A 61 -5.58 20.76 -30.57
CA CYS A 61 -6.95 20.63 -30.11
C CYS A 61 -7.34 19.15 -29.99
N GLY A 62 -7.71 18.70 -28.80
CA GLY A 62 -8.15 17.31 -28.56
C GLY A 62 -9.40 16.96 -29.37
N GLY A 63 -10.41 17.84 -29.38
CA GLY A 63 -11.63 17.68 -30.18
C GLY A 63 -12.30 19.00 -30.49
N ALA A 64 -12.80 19.16 -31.71
CA ALA A 64 -13.52 20.36 -32.15
C ALA A 64 -14.83 20.00 -32.86
N GLY A 65 -15.97 20.53 -32.38
CA GLY A 65 -17.29 20.21 -32.92
C GLY A 65 -18.40 21.15 -32.48
N ALA A 66 -19.67 20.77 -32.74
CA ALA A 66 -20.80 21.42 -32.10
C ALA A 66 -20.79 21.19 -30.59
N ALA A 67 -20.50 19.97 -30.14
CA ALA A 67 -20.12 19.59 -28.79
C ALA A 67 -18.72 18.96 -28.78
N ALA A 68 -18.05 18.89 -27.60
CA ALA A 68 -16.72 18.28 -27.47
C ALA A 68 -16.65 17.46 -26.15
N GLU A 69 -16.56 16.13 -26.28
CA GLU A 69 -16.67 15.24 -25.13
C GLU A 69 -15.53 14.20 -25.08
N ASN A 70 -15.06 13.92 -23.85
CA ASN A 70 -14.10 12.84 -23.58
C ASN A 70 -12.80 12.92 -24.39
N ASN A 71 -12.34 14.12 -24.74
CA ASN A 71 -11.13 14.27 -25.53
C ASN A 71 -9.89 14.31 -24.61
N TYR A 72 -8.79 13.73 -25.09
CA TYR A 72 -7.53 13.63 -24.38
C TYR A 72 -6.38 14.22 -25.20
N LEU A 73 -5.62 15.13 -24.58
CA LEU A 73 -4.46 15.76 -25.15
C LEU A 73 -3.28 15.68 -24.20
N HIS A 74 -2.19 15.07 -24.63
CA HIS A 74 -0.93 15.02 -23.87
C HIS A 74 0.22 15.51 -24.73
N ALA A 75 0.80 16.64 -24.37
CA ALA A 75 1.96 17.21 -25.03
C ALA A 75 3.17 17.24 -24.10
N THR A 76 4.29 16.67 -24.55
CA THR A 76 5.55 16.59 -23.81
C THR A 76 6.68 17.20 -24.61
N ASN A 77 7.45 18.12 -24.00
CA ASN A 77 8.60 18.80 -24.61
C ASN A 77 8.24 19.45 -25.97
N ALA A 78 7.10 20.10 -26.07
CA ALA A 78 6.57 20.72 -27.26
C ALA A 78 6.67 22.25 -27.21
N THR A 79 6.81 22.89 -28.38
CA THR A 79 6.65 24.34 -28.57
C THR A 79 5.37 24.59 -29.33
N VAL A 80 4.41 25.31 -28.72
CA VAL A 80 3.15 25.71 -29.32
C VAL A 80 3.13 27.22 -29.49
N THR A 81 2.71 27.72 -30.65
CA THR A 81 2.84 29.15 -30.97
C THR A 81 1.54 29.93 -30.85
N SER A 82 0.37 29.26 -30.70
CA SER A 82 -0.92 29.93 -30.66
C SER A 82 -1.80 29.45 -29.50
N ILE A 83 -2.42 28.29 -29.61
CA ILE A 83 -3.45 27.85 -28.65
C ILE A 83 -3.41 26.34 -28.40
N ILE A 84 -3.77 25.94 -27.20
CA ILE A 84 -3.94 24.55 -26.76
C ILE A 84 -5.36 24.39 -26.20
N VAL A 85 -6.13 23.42 -26.72
CA VAL A 85 -7.51 23.21 -26.28
C VAL A 85 -7.79 21.70 -26.14
N GLY A 86 -8.31 21.27 -25.01
CA GLY A 86 -8.76 19.88 -24.83
C GLY A 86 -10.00 19.58 -25.64
N GLY A 87 -11.06 20.36 -25.42
CA GLY A 87 -12.30 20.26 -26.17
C GLY A 87 -12.86 21.61 -26.55
N SER A 88 -13.20 21.83 -27.83
CA SER A 88 -13.77 23.07 -28.35
C SER A 88 -15.18 22.84 -28.89
N ALA A 89 -16.20 23.34 -28.20
CA ALA A 89 -17.60 23.25 -28.56
C ALA A 89 -18.13 24.59 -29.09
N SER A 90 -18.71 24.58 -30.28
CA SER A 90 -19.21 25.80 -30.94
C SER A 90 -20.68 26.11 -30.61
N LYS A 91 -21.51 25.13 -30.22
CA LYS A 91 -22.95 25.26 -29.97
C LYS A 91 -23.39 24.67 -28.63
N ASP A 92 -22.88 23.50 -28.27
CA ASP A 92 -23.31 22.68 -27.14
C ASP A 92 -22.21 22.58 -26.08
N ALA A 93 -22.25 21.54 -25.25
CA ALA A 93 -21.38 21.37 -24.11
C ALA A 93 -19.94 20.91 -24.50
N ALA A 94 -18.98 21.23 -23.63
CA ALA A 94 -17.60 20.71 -23.69
C ALA A 94 -17.26 19.99 -22.37
N ASN A 95 -17.42 18.66 -22.32
CA ASN A 95 -17.36 17.89 -21.09
C ASN A 95 -16.26 16.83 -21.08
N ASN A 96 -15.76 16.51 -19.87
CA ASN A 96 -14.83 15.39 -19.63
C ASN A 96 -13.53 15.47 -20.46
N ASN A 97 -13.09 16.66 -20.83
CA ASN A 97 -11.86 16.80 -21.61
C ASN A 97 -10.65 16.89 -20.68
N THR A 98 -9.54 16.26 -21.10
CA THR A 98 -8.28 16.22 -20.34
C THR A 98 -7.15 16.78 -21.16
N VAL A 99 -6.40 17.73 -20.59
CA VAL A 99 -5.19 18.32 -21.18
C VAL A 99 -4.01 18.10 -20.23
N ILE A 100 -2.92 17.59 -20.76
CA ILE A 100 -1.68 17.36 -20.02
C ILE A 100 -0.54 18.06 -20.78
N LEU A 101 0.13 18.98 -20.10
CA LEU A 101 1.24 19.77 -20.62
C LEU A 101 2.48 19.53 -19.78
N ASP A 102 3.40 18.70 -20.28
CA ASP A 102 4.66 18.38 -19.63
C ASP A 102 5.80 19.12 -20.35
N ASN A 103 6.34 20.17 -19.72
CA ASN A 103 7.40 21.02 -20.26
C ASN A 103 7.04 21.61 -21.65
N VAL A 104 5.84 22.13 -21.79
CA VAL A 104 5.37 22.80 -23.00
C VAL A 104 5.72 24.28 -22.93
N ARG A 105 6.18 24.86 -24.03
CA ARG A 105 6.64 26.26 -24.10
C ARG A 105 6.00 26.99 -25.26
N GLY A 106 5.83 28.29 -25.08
CA GLY A 106 5.54 29.23 -26.16
C GLY A 106 6.81 29.74 -26.87
N LYS A 107 6.62 30.58 -27.87
CA LYS A 107 7.69 31.36 -28.51
C LYS A 107 7.84 32.71 -27.77
N GLU A 108 9.06 33.30 -27.83
CA GLU A 108 9.32 34.59 -27.14
C GLU A 108 8.37 35.74 -27.58
N ASP A 109 7.86 35.68 -28.82
CA ASP A 109 6.98 36.72 -29.39
C ASP A 109 5.47 36.45 -29.14
N GLY A 110 5.11 35.39 -28.45
CA GLY A 110 3.72 35.03 -28.14
C GLY A 110 3.61 33.71 -27.39
N LEU A 111 3.11 33.78 -26.17
CA LEU A 111 2.89 32.59 -25.36
C LEU A 111 1.50 32.01 -25.68
N PRO A 112 1.37 30.69 -25.91
CA PRO A 112 0.09 30.08 -26.19
C PRO A 112 -0.79 30.09 -24.95
N HIS A 113 -2.06 30.37 -25.12
CA HIS A 113 -3.07 30.15 -24.10
C HIS A 113 -3.51 28.69 -24.11
N ALA A 114 -3.82 28.13 -22.94
CA ALA A 114 -4.26 26.76 -22.80
C ALA A 114 -5.62 26.66 -22.10
N TYR A 115 -6.49 25.83 -22.64
CA TYR A 115 -7.85 25.58 -22.15
C TYR A 115 -8.09 24.08 -22.03
N ALA A 116 -8.60 23.61 -20.89
CA ALA A 116 -9.09 22.23 -20.83
C ALA A 116 -10.37 22.10 -21.69
N ALA A 117 -11.26 23.10 -21.61
CA ALA A 117 -12.43 23.16 -22.46
C ALA A 117 -12.82 24.60 -22.82
N MET A 118 -13.38 24.74 -24.02
CA MET A 118 -14.01 25.98 -24.52
C MET A 118 -15.43 25.66 -25.00
N ALA A 119 -16.44 26.30 -24.43
CA ALA A 119 -17.84 26.14 -24.85
C ALA A 119 -18.49 27.50 -25.08
N LYS A 120 -18.69 27.90 -26.34
CA LYS A 120 -19.22 29.23 -26.68
C LYS A 120 -20.65 29.49 -26.22
N LYS A 121 -21.45 28.45 -26.13
CA LYS A 121 -22.90 28.56 -25.80
C LYS A 121 -23.43 27.47 -24.86
N GLY A 122 -22.67 26.44 -24.59
CA GLY A 122 -23.02 25.31 -23.74
C GLY A 122 -22.32 25.33 -22.40
N THR A 123 -22.64 24.37 -21.56
CA THR A 123 -21.98 24.11 -20.28
C THR A 123 -20.60 23.43 -20.49
N ALA A 124 -19.79 23.41 -19.45
CA ALA A 124 -18.50 22.73 -19.52
C ALA A 124 -18.18 22.05 -18.18
N ASP A 125 -18.38 20.73 -18.14
CA ASP A 125 -18.33 19.95 -16.91
C ASP A 125 -17.19 18.92 -16.90
N ASN A 126 -16.62 18.68 -15.70
CA ASN A 126 -15.59 17.65 -15.46
C ASN A 126 -14.33 17.77 -16.35
N ASN A 127 -13.91 18.98 -16.64
CA ASN A 127 -12.70 19.18 -17.47
C ASN A 127 -11.45 19.28 -16.59
N THR A 128 -10.35 18.69 -17.04
CA THR A 128 -9.09 18.60 -16.29
C THR A 128 -7.93 19.15 -17.09
N MET A 129 -7.11 20.00 -16.47
CA MET A 129 -5.84 20.47 -17.00
C MET A 129 -4.70 20.17 -16.03
N ILE A 130 -3.63 19.54 -16.53
CA ILE A 130 -2.44 19.20 -15.75
C ILE A 130 -1.24 19.86 -16.40
N ILE A 131 -0.48 20.64 -15.65
CA ILE A 131 0.71 21.34 -16.12
C ILE A 131 1.91 20.94 -15.25
N ALA A 132 2.94 20.41 -15.87
CA ALA A 132 4.16 19.94 -15.22
C ALA A 132 5.40 20.59 -15.86
N GLY A 133 5.54 21.89 -15.62
CA GLY A 133 6.63 22.71 -16.15
C GLY A 133 6.33 23.38 -17.50
N GLY A 134 7.22 24.28 -17.90
CA GLY A 134 7.13 24.99 -19.16
C GLY A 134 6.87 26.50 -19.04
N VAL A 135 6.64 27.15 -20.17
CA VAL A 135 6.36 28.60 -20.26
C VAL A 135 5.17 28.82 -21.17
N LEU A 136 4.06 29.26 -20.59
CA LEU A 136 2.78 29.40 -21.27
C LEU A 136 2.17 30.79 -20.97
N GLY A 137 1.27 31.25 -21.82
CA GLY A 137 0.38 32.38 -21.57
C GLY A 137 -0.69 32.02 -20.52
N ASP A 138 -1.89 32.55 -20.71
CA ASP A 138 -2.97 32.29 -19.77
C ASP A 138 -3.44 30.84 -19.83
N ILE A 139 -3.70 30.31 -18.65
CA ILE A 139 -4.24 28.97 -18.46
C ILE A 139 -5.66 29.13 -17.96
N CYS A 140 -6.60 28.49 -18.64
CA CYS A 140 -7.98 28.49 -18.24
C CYS A 140 -8.51 27.04 -18.19
N GLY A 141 -8.96 26.59 -17.03
CA GLY A 141 -9.59 25.28 -16.92
C GLY A 141 -10.79 25.20 -17.85
N THR A 142 -11.69 26.17 -17.77
CA THR A 142 -12.88 26.22 -18.63
C THR A 142 -13.21 27.65 -19.05
N ASP A 143 -13.41 27.86 -20.35
CA ASP A 143 -13.91 29.10 -20.92
C ASP A 143 -15.32 28.89 -21.50
N THR A 144 -16.32 29.41 -20.80
CA THR A 144 -17.74 29.31 -21.22
C THR A 144 -18.53 30.54 -20.81
N LEU A 145 -19.63 30.79 -21.54
CA LEU A 145 -20.63 31.79 -21.18
C LEU A 145 -21.73 31.22 -20.26
N MET A 146 -21.72 29.91 -20.01
CA MET A 146 -22.68 29.19 -19.19
C MET A 146 -22.01 28.64 -17.92
N GLU A 147 -22.69 27.76 -17.19
CA GLU A 147 -22.15 27.10 -16.00
C GLU A 147 -21.00 26.15 -16.37
N ALA A 148 -19.99 26.10 -15.51
CA ALA A 148 -18.91 25.15 -15.56
C ALA A 148 -18.72 24.51 -14.19
N THR A 149 -18.84 23.18 -14.11
CA THR A 149 -18.74 22.44 -12.85
C THR A 149 -17.61 21.44 -12.87
N ASN A 150 -17.03 21.17 -11.68
CA ASN A 150 -15.95 20.20 -11.50
C ASN A 150 -14.75 20.44 -12.43
N THR A 151 -14.43 21.69 -12.71
CA THR A 151 -13.19 22.02 -13.43
C THR A 151 -12.01 21.80 -12.50
N HIS A 152 -10.97 21.10 -12.97
CA HIS A 152 -9.79 20.77 -12.19
C HIS A 152 -8.53 21.24 -12.90
N VAL A 153 -7.78 22.14 -12.28
CA VAL A 153 -6.45 22.57 -12.72
C VAL A 153 -5.41 22.06 -11.74
N ILE A 154 -4.40 21.37 -12.25
CA ILE A 154 -3.34 20.73 -11.45
C ILE A 154 -2.00 21.29 -11.90
N LEU A 155 -1.27 21.92 -10.99
CA LEU A 155 0.09 22.43 -11.22
C LEU A 155 1.09 21.54 -10.52
N VAL A 156 1.98 20.90 -11.27
CA VAL A 156 3.03 20.02 -10.76
C VAL A 156 4.38 20.72 -10.93
N GLY A 157 4.78 21.43 -9.88
CA GLY A 157 6.07 22.14 -9.81
C GLY A 157 7.21 21.20 -9.45
N THR A 158 8.41 21.77 -9.30
CA THR A 158 9.65 21.03 -8.98
C THR A 158 9.52 20.23 -7.68
N GLY A 159 9.96 18.97 -7.73
CA GLY A 159 10.09 18.06 -6.60
C GLY A 159 9.25 16.79 -6.71
N PRO A 160 7.92 16.82 -6.73
CA PRO A 160 7.08 15.62 -6.83
C PRO A 160 6.84 15.18 -8.28
N PHE A 161 6.22 14.03 -8.39
CA PHE A 161 5.59 13.57 -9.63
C PHE A 161 4.07 13.47 -9.45
N TYR A 162 3.36 13.44 -10.56
CA TYR A 162 1.94 13.20 -10.62
C TYR A 162 1.65 12.00 -11.54
N ASP A 163 0.87 11.05 -11.07
CA ASP A 163 0.47 9.88 -11.85
C ASP A 163 -0.89 10.14 -12.53
N VAL A 164 -0.89 10.23 -13.86
CA VAL A 164 -2.08 10.42 -14.67
C VAL A 164 -2.56 9.10 -15.24
N LYS A 165 -3.85 8.84 -15.15
CA LYS A 165 -4.48 7.67 -15.77
C LYS A 165 -5.04 8.01 -17.16
N ASP A 166 -4.63 7.25 -18.16
CA ASP A 166 -5.19 7.23 -19.50
C ASP A 166 -5.71 5.81 -19.78
N GLY A 167 -6.99 5.60 -19.62
CA GLY A 167 -7.60 4.29 -19.65
C GLY A 167 -6.98 3.34 -18.61
N ASN A 168 -6.33 2.26 -19.08
CA ASN A 168 -5.62 1.29 -18.24
C ASN A 168 -4.12 1.63 -18.06
N THR A 169 -3.62 2.68 -18.69
CA THR A 169 -2.22 3.10 -18.62
C THR A 169 -2.05 4.20 -17.57
N THR A 170 -0.98 4.12 -16.79
CA THR A 170 -0.61 5.19 -15.85
C THR A 170 0.67 5.85 -16.36
N HIS A 171 0.61 7.12 -16.64
CA HIS A 171 1.75 7.96 -17.03
C HIS A 171 2.25 8.72 -15.82
N ARG A 172 3.55 8.59 -15.50
CA ARG A 172 4.19 9.36 -14.45
C ARG A 172 4.83 10.62 -15.02
N ILE A 173 4.36 11.77 -14.55
CA ILE A 173 4.80 13.09 -14.97
C ILE A 173 5.61 13.72 -13.85
N TRP A 174 6.86 14.08 -14.13
CA TRP A 174 7.74 14.74 -13.16
C TRP A 174 7.60 16.25 -13.25
N GLY A 175 7.36 16.87 -12.11
CA GLY A 175 7.23 18.31 -12.03
C GLY A 175 8.52 19.08 -12.31
N LYS A 176 8.38 20.21 -12.97
CA LYS A 176 9.47 21.13 -13.37
C LYS A 176 9.08 22.56 -13.05
N GLU A 177 10.04 23.47 -13.10
CA GLU A 177 9.76 24.90 -13.02
C GLU A 177 8.80 25.33 -14.13
N MET A 178 7.87 26.22 -13.80
CA MET A 178 6.92 26.77 -14.75
C MET A 178 6.76 28.28 -14.60
N SER A 179 6.49 28.93 -15.73
CA SER A 179 6.11 30.35 -15.80
C SER A 179 4.84 30.47 -16.65
N LEU A 180 3.80 30.98 -16.03
CA LEU A 180 2.44 31.02 -16.58
C LEU A 180 1.94 32.46 -16.62
N GLY A 181 1.04 32.77 -17.56
CA GLY A 181 0.20 33.96 -17.47
C GLY A 181 -0.80 33.85 -16.33
N TYR A 182 -2.04 34.25 -16.56
CA TYR A 182 -3.10 34.05 -15.57
C TYR A 182 -3.46 32.58 -15.47
N VAL A 183 -3.67 32.10 -14.26
CA VAL A 183 -4.19 30.75 -13.99
C VAL A 183 -5.64 30.89 -13.51
N ILE A 184 -6.56 30.54 -14.37
CA ILE A 184 -8.00 30.75 -14.19
C ILE A 184 -8.70 29.39 -14.12
N GLY A 185 -9.51 29.17 -13.09
CA GLY A 185 -10.32 27.94 -12.97
C GLY A 185 -11.45 27.96 -14.00
N ASN A 186 -12.38 28.88 -13.80
CA ASN A 186 -13.49 29.11 -14.72
C ASN A 186 -13.52 30.58 -15.15
N ASN A 187 -13.55 30.82 -16.45
CA ASN A 187 -13.77 32.11 -17.03
C ASN A 187 -15.25 32.26 -17.41
N SER A 188 -16.12 32.22 -16.42
CA SER A 188 -17.54 32.51 -16.65
C SER A 188 -17.77 34.02 -16.59
N TYR A 189 -18.18 34.60 -17.67
CA TYR A 189 -18.31 36.07 -17.85
C TYR A 189 -19.33 36.76 -16.91
N GLN A 190 -20.11 36.02 -16.12
CA GLN A 190 -21.15 36.55 -15.23
C GLN A 190 -21.30 35.84 -13.90
N GLY A 191 -20.27 35.27 -13.30
CA GLY A 191 -20.35 34.74 -11.94
C GLY A 191 -21.54 33.83 -11.69
N MET A 192 -21.69 32.80 -12.52
CA MET A 192 -22.77 31.83 -12.38
C MET A 192 -22.66 31.13 -11.04
N ALA A 193 -23.75 31.18 -10.27
CA ALA A 193 -23.77 30.79 -8.85
C ALA A 193 -23.40 29.33 -8.57
N ASN A 194 -23.40 28.46 -9.59
CA ASN A 194 -23.13 27.03 -9.44
C ASN A 194 -21.81 26.58 -10.10
N SER A 195 -21.03 27.49 -10.68
CA SER A 195 -19.73 27.12 -11.27
C SER A 195 -18.73 26.75 -10.18
N THR A 196 -18.01 25.62 -10.37
CA THR A 196 -17.00 25.12 -9.45
C THR A 196 -15.71 24.81 -10.17
N ALA A 197 -14.60 25.27 -9.59
CA ALA A 197 -13.26 24.93 -10.07
C ALA A 197 -12.31 24.71 -8.88
N MET A 198 -11.43 23.73 -9.01
CA MET A 198 -10.41 23.40 -8.03
C MET A 198 -9.02 23.59 -8.63
N LEU A 199 -8.11 24.17 -7.83
CA LEU A 199 -6.70 24.25 -8.12
C LEU A 199 -5.93 23.34 -7.16
N ASP A 200 -5.24 22.33 -7.68
CA ASP A 200 -4.29 21.52 -6.93
C ASP A 200 -2.86 21.94 -7.22
N VAL A 201 -2.07 22.13 -6.19
CA VAL A 201 -0.70 22.62 -6.28
C VAL A 201 0.26 21.64 -5.64
N TYR A 202 1.14 21.06 -6.48
CA TYR A 202 2.17 20.11 -6.09
C TYR A 202 3.56 20.72 -6.29
N GLY A 203 4.43 20.66 -5.28
CA GLY A 203 5.83 21.10 -5.40
C GLY A 203 6.04 22.60 -5.34
N THR A 204 7.15 23.07 -5.88
CA THR A 204 7.62 24.46 -5.85
C THR A 204 8.03 24.94 -7.23
N GLY A 205 8.55 26.19 -7.34
CA GLY A 205 9.02 26.72 -8.63
C GLY A 205 7.89 27.06 -9.61
N ILE A 206 6.72 27.40 -9.07
CA ILE A 206 5.56 27.82 -9.85
C ILE A 206 5.49 29.34 -9.85
N THR A 207 5.55 29.93 -11.05
CA THR A 207 5.38 31.37 -11.25
C THR A 207 4.18 31.60 -12.15
N ALA A 208 3.31 32.55 -11.78
CA ALA A 208 2.16 32.95 -12.59
C ALA A 208 1.96 34.48 -12.54
N ALA A 209 1.24 35.05 -13.49
CA ALA A 209 0.87 36.45 -13.41
C ALA A 209 -0.13 36.67 -12.25
N ASN A 210 -1.21 35.90 -12.20
CA ASN A 210 -2.18 35.89 -11.11
C ASN A 210 -3.00 34.59 -11.14
N ILE A 211 -3.80 34.35 -10.09
CA ILE A 211 -4.72 33.22 -10.00
C ILE A 211 -6.15 33.72 -9.72
N GLY A 212 -7.16 33.06 -10.28
CA GLY A 212 -8.56 33.44 -10.07
C GLY A 212 -9.56 32.43 -10.61
N GLY A 213 -10.86 32.65 -10.35
CA GLY A 213 -11.93 31.80 -10.84
C GLY A 213 -11.99 30.41 -10.22
N PHE A 214 -11.41 30.21 -9.03
CA PHE A 214 -11.46 28.97 -8.26
C PHE A 214 -12.43 29.07 -7.11
N THR A 215 -13.06 27.94 -6.78
CA THR A 215 -13.86 27.78 -5.56
C THR A 215 -13.05 27.12 -4.44
N SER A 216 -11.98 26.39 -4.79
CA SER A 216 -11.06 25.80 -3.82
C SER A 216 -9.64 25.73 -4.36
N ILE A 217 -8.67 25.82 -3.45
CA ILE A 217 -7.23 25.64 -3.71
C ILE A 217 -6.71 24.63 -2.70
N GLN A 218 -6.07 23.58 -3.17
CA GLN A 218 -5.39 22.58 -2.35
C GLN A 218 -3.88 22.68 -2.55
N PHE A 219 -3.13 22.79 -1.47
CA PHE A 219 -1.66 22.71 -1.49
C PHE A 219 -1.22 21.37 -0.97
N ASP A 220 -0.52 20.61 -1.80
CA ASP A 220 0.11 19.36 -1.41
C ASP A 220 1.51 19.61 -0.85
N LEU A 221 1.65 19.38 0.45
CA LEU A 221 2.91 19.58 1.16
C LEU A 221 3.83 18.37 0.89
N CYS A 222 4.66 18.49 -0.15
CA CYS A 222 5.57 17.42 -0.58
C CYS A 222 6.83 17.30 0.30
N PRO A 223 7.57 16.19 0.22
CA PRO A 223 8.90 16.06 0.85
C PRO A 223 9.94 17.07 0.37
N CYS A 224 9.69 17.69 -0.77
CA CYS A 224 10.56 18.70 -1.36
C CYS A 224 10.55 20.05 -0.61
N LEU A 225 9.54 20.30 0.23
CA LEU A 225 9.40 21.56 0.95
C LEU A 225 10.42 21.68 2.07
N GLN A 226 11.07 22.85 2.12
CA GLN A 226 11.97 23.25 3.20
C GLN A 226 11.50 24.57 3.82
N PRO A 227 11.90 24.88 5.05
CA PRO A 227 11.57 26.15 5.68
C PRO A 227 11.96 27.34 4.81
N GLY A 228 11.08 28.34 4.73
CA GLY A 228 11.29 29.55 3.95
C GLY A 228 11.04 29.46 2.45
N MET A 229 10.72 28.27 1.92
CA MET A 229 10.37 28.12 0.50
C MET A 229 9.03 28.78 0.17
N THR A 230 8.88 29.17 -1.11
CA THR A 230 7.64 29.66 -1.71
C THR A 230 7.10 28.63 -2.70
N ILE A 231 5.81 28.30 -2.60
CA ILE A 231 5.16 27.35 -3.52
C ILE A 231 4.77 28.05 -4.82
N ILE A 232 3.97 29.12 -4.74
CA ILE A 232 3.55 29.92 -5.91
C ILE A 232 4.05 31.35 -5.74
N THR A 233 4.64 31.91 -6.80
CA THR A 233 4.98 33.32 -6.91
C THR A 233 4.09 33.98 -7.97
N LEU A 234 3.35 35.02 -7.59
CA LEU A 234 2.52 35.82 -8.50
C LEU A 234 3.24 37.14 -8.82
N ASN A 235 3.57 37.36 -10.07
CA ASN A 235 4.41 38.48 -10.53
C ASN A 235 3.66 39.57 -11.32
N GLY A 236 2.33 39.44 -11.52
CA GLY A 236 1.52 40.38 -12.29
C GLY A 236 1.29 41.73 -11.63
N GLY A 237 1.51 41.86 -10.31
CA GLY A 237 1.33 43.11 -9.58
C GLY A 237 -0.12 43.49 -9.31
N GLU A 238 -1.07 42.65 -9.62
CA GLU A 238 -2.50 42.86 -9.42
C GLU A 238 -3.01 42.32 -8.08
N VAL A 239 -4.26 42.65 -7.73
CA VAL A 239 -4.93 42.10 -6.57
C VAL A 239 -5.31 40.62 -6.83
N THR A 240 -4.85 39.73 -5.96
CA THR A 240 -5.31 38.33 -5.95
C THR A 240 -6.50 38.23 -5.00
N ASN A 241 -7.70 38.07 -5.54
CA ASN A 241 -8.93 38.00 -4.76
C ASN A 241 -9.30 36.53 -4.46
N LEU A 242 -9.23 36.15 -3.20
CA LEU A 242 -9.57 34.81 -2.69
C LEU A 242 -10.88 34.77 -1.90
N THR A 243 -11.76 35.75 -2.10
CA THR A 243 -13.07 35.80 -1.43
C THR A 243 -13.90 34.57 -1.78
N GLY A 244 -14.32 33.81 -0.77
CA GLY A 244 -15.11 32.60 -0.94
C GLY A 244 -14.33 31.37 -1.42
N VAL A 245 -13.02 31.48 -1.56
CA VAL A 245 -12.16 30.35 -1.95
C VAL A 245 -11.80 29.51 -0.71
N ALA A 246 -12.19 28.23 -0.72
CA ALA A 246 -11.77 27.29 0.32
C ALA A 246 -10.31 26.88 0.10
N ILE A 247 -9.46 27.07 1.11
CA ILE A 247 -8.05 26.66 1.06
C ILE A 247 -7.88 25.40 1.90
N SER A 248 -7.26 24.37 1.32
CA SER A 248 -6.92 23.12 2.01
C SER A 248 -5.44 22.80 1.88
N LEU A 249 -4.91 22.13 2.90
CA LEU A 249 -3.54 21.65 2.95
C LEU A 249 -3.57 20.13 3.10
N GLU A 250 -2.84 19.43 2.25
CA GLU A 250 -2.70 17.98 2.31
C GLU A 250 -1.24 17.59 2.51
N PRO A 251 -0.84 17.23 3.73
CA PRO A 251 0.49 16.70 3.95
C PRO A 251 0.59 15.30 3.34
N LYS A 252 1.62 15.07 2.54
CA LYS A 252 1.94 13.74 1.98
C LYS A 252 2.73 12.92 3.00
N GLY A 253 2.02 12.45 4.05
CA GLY A 253 2.60 11.66 5.13
C GLY A 253 3.67 12.44 5.92
N ASN A 254 4.63 11.72 6.51
CA ASN A 254 5.76 12.32 7.23
C ASN A 254 6.93 12.68 6.32
N SER A 255 6.68 12.81 5.06
CA SER A 255 7.71 13.05 4.08
C SER A 255 8.11 14.51 3.98
N THR A 256 7.42 15.44 4.64
CA THR A 256 7.86 16.84 4.75
C THR A 256 9.05 16.94 5.70
N HIS A 257 10.11 17.63 5.28
CA HIS A 257 11.23 17.97 6.18
C HIS A 257 10.93 19.14 7.14
N LEU A 258 9.67 19.60 7.16
CA LEU A 258 9.22 20.68 8.01
C LEU A 258 9.14 20.23 9.47
N GLN A 259 9.49 21.14 10.38
CA GLN A 259 9.45 20.98 11.83
C GLN A 259 8.50 22.00 12.46
N GLN A 260 8.16 21.79 13.72
CA GLN A 260 7.38 22.75 14.47
C GLN A 260 8.07 24.12 14.48
N GLY A 261 7.33 25.16 14.14
CA GLY A 261 7.82 26.53 14.01
C GLY A 261 8.30 26.92 12.61
N ASP A 262 8.46 25.96 11.71
CA ASP A 262 8.85 26.25 10.34
C ASP A 262 7.74 26.99 9.58
N GLN A 263 8.15 27.83 8.63
CA GLN A 263 7.24 28.58 7.78
C GLN A 263 7.47 28.26 6.31
N VAL A 264 6.36 28.15 5.57
CA VAL A 264 6.33 28.01 4.10
C VAL A 264 5.39 29.06 3.54
N THR A 265 5.83 29.77 2.51
CA THR A 265 4.98 30.71 1.80
C THR A 265 4.16 29.96 0.74
N LEU A 266 2.85 29.84 0.95
CA LEU A 266 1.94 29.19 0.02
C LEU A 266 1.79 30.00 -1.27
N ILE A 267 1.53 31.30 -1.12
CA ILE A 267 1.43 32.28 -2.22
C ILE A 267 2.22 33.52 -1.84
N LYS A 268 3.08 33.99 -2.74
CA LYS A 268 3.73 35.29 -2.67
C LYS A 268 3.33 36.11 -3.88
N THR A 269 2.99 37.42 -3.72
CA THR A 269 2.61 38.30 -4.82
C THR A 269 3.37 39.59 -4.81
N ASN A 270 3.56 40.21 -5.99
CA ASN A 270 4.01 41.58 -6.14
C ASN A 270 2.85 42.62 -5.98
N GLY A 271 1.60 42.12 -5.97
CA GLY A 271 0.40 42.87 -5.68
C GLY A 271 -0.06 42.68 -4.25
N THR A 272 -1.37 42.52 -4.03
CA THR A 272 -1.96 42.26 -2.71
C THR A 272 -2.89 41.04 -2.79
N ILE A 273 -2.99 40.30 -1.69
CA ILE A 273 -3.95 39.19 -1.50
C ILE A 273 -5.10 39.70 -0.64
N THR A 274 -6.34 39.48 -1.09
CA THR A 274 -7.55 39.90 -0.37
C THR A 274 -8.53 38.75 -0.24
N GLY A 275 -9.49 38.88 0.69
CA GLY A 275 -10.61 37.94 0.83
C GLY A 275 -10.26 36.57 1.41
N VAL A 276 -9.08 36.42 2.01
CA VAL A 276 -8.70 35.15 2.66
C VAL A 276 -9.52 34.99 3.95
N ASP A 277 -10.33 33.95 4.03
CA ASP A 277 -10.96 33.52 5.28
C ASP A 277 -10.12 32.43 5.94
N THR A 278 -9.32 32.80 6.93
CA THR A 278 -8.47 31.87 7.67
C THR A 278 -9.25 30.80 8.44
N LYS A 279 -10.55 31.00 8.69
CA LYS A 279 -11.44 30.00 9.30
C LYS A 279 -11.91 28.94 8.30
N ALA A 280 -11.85 29.25 7.01
CA ALA A 280 -12.21 28.32 5.93
C ALA A 280 -11.03 27.40 5.53
N ILE A 281 -9.82 27.62 6.10
CA ILE A 281 -8.66 26.81 5.80
C ILE A 281 -8.77 25.48 6.55
N THR A 282 -8.76 24.39 5.80
CA THR A 282 -8.86 23.02 6.32
C THR A 282 -7.51 22.31 6.21
N PHE A 283 -7.20 21.53 7.23
CA PHE A 283 -6.02 20.68 7.26
C PHE A 283 -6.45 19.23 7.16
N LYS A 284 -5.78 18.45 6.31
CA LYS A 284 -5.90 17.00 6.32
C LYS A 284 -4.75 16.41 7.13
N ASN A 285 -5.07 15.46 8.00
CA ASN A 285 -4.06 14.66 8.67
C ASN A 285 -3.51 13.64 7.67
N GLY A 286 -2.20 13.39 7.71
CA GLY A 286 -1.61 12.26 6.99
C GLY A 286 -2.15 10.93 7.52
N ASN A 287 -1.98 9.85 6.76
CA ASN A 287 -2.49 8.52 7.13
C ASN A 287 -1.89 7.98 8.44
N PHE A 288 -0.69 8.46 8.81
CA PHE A 288 0.07 7.96 9.98
C PHE A 288 0.58 9.06 10.91
N SER A 289 0.39 10.35 10.58
CA SER A 289 0.85 11.48 11.38
C SER A 289 -0.17 12.60 11.42
N LYS A 290 -0.21 13.29 12.53
CA LYS A 290 -1.00 14.51 12.69
C LYS A 290 -0.14 15.71 12.26
N PHE A 291 -0.67 16.51 11.36
CA PHE A 291 -0.12 17.78 10.95
C PHE A 291 -1.10 18.88 11.37
N THR A 292 -0.61 19.88 12.09
CA THR A 292 -1.36 21.09 12.37
C THR A 292 -0.50 22.30 12.05
N GLY A 293 -1.10 23.35 11.58
CA GLY A 293 -0.44 24.60 11.30
C GLY A 293 -1.45 25.73 11.17
N SER A 294 -0.99 26.93 11.32
CA SER A 294 -1.76 28.16 11.11
C SER A 294 -1.40 28.77 9.77
N VAL A 295 -2.40 29.23 9.03
CA VAL A 295 -2.20 29.98 7.78
C VAL A 295 -2.60 31.43 8.04
N THR A 296 -1.65 32.32 7.79
CA THR A 296 -1.83 33.75 8.04
C THR A 296 -1.46 34.57 6.80
N LEU A 297 -2.10 35.72 6.66
CA LEU A 297 -1.70 36.73 5.67
C LEU A 297 -0.63 37.62 6.30
N SER A 298 0.43 37.96 5.53
CA SER A 298 1.44 38.94 5.97
C SER A 298 0.83 40.32 6.23
N GLU A 299 1.48 41.12 7.04
CA GLU A 299 0.97 42.47 7.39
C GLU A 299 0.78 43.39 6.18
N ASP A 300 1.66 43.26 5.19
CA ASP A 300 1.60 43.98 3.91
C ASP A 300 0.67 43.32 2.87
N GLN A 301 0.00 42.23 3.25
CA GLN A 301 -0.90 41.46 2.39
C GLN A 301 -0.24 40.92 1.11
N THR A 302 1.07 40.76 1.07
CA THR A 302 1.79 40.26 -0.10
C THR A 302 2.08 38.76 -0.04
N ALA A 303 1.85 38.11 1.10
CA ALA A 303 2.14 36.70 1.26
C ALA A 303 1.09 35.96 2.11
N LEU A 304 0.72 34.77 1.67
CA LEU A 304 -0.04 33.78 2.44
C LEU A 304 0.94 32.76 3.00
N ILE A 305 1.08 32.71 4.33
CA ILE A 305 2.14 31.97 5.02
C ILE A 305 1.52 30.85 5.87
N LEU A 306 1.99 29.62 5.67
CA LEU A 306 1.79 28.51 6.57
C LEU A 306 2.87 28.52 7.65
N THR A 307 2.48 28.50 8.92
CA THR A 307 3.37 28.20 10.06
C THR A 307 3.01 26.82 10.58
N VAL A 308 3.99 25.94 10.69
CA VAL A 308 3.80 24.60 11.23
C VAL A 308 3.70 24.66 12.74
N ASP A 309 2.53 24.38 13.30
CA ASP A 309 2.30 24.39 14.75
C ASP A 309 2.71 23.06 15.38
N PHE A 310 2.46 21.96 14.67
CA PHE A 310 2.79 20.62 15.15
C PHE A 310 2.90 19.58 14.00
N ILE A 311 3.91 18.69 14.09
CA ILE A 311 4.03 17.47 13.29
C ILE A 311 4.37 16.33 14.24
N GLY A 312 3.55 15.30 14.33
CA GLY A 312 3.81 14.10 15.14
C GLY A 312 2.64 13.63 15.97
N ASN A 313 2.91 12.73 16.91
CA ASN A 313 1.94 12.23 17.88
C ASN A 313 1.90 13.17 19.08
N ASP A 314 0.83 13.91 19.27
CA ASP A 314 0.65 14.73 20.46
C ASP A 314 0.20 13.87 21.66
N PRO A 315 0.98 13.77 22.75
CA PRO A 315 0.57 13.04 23.94
C PRO A 315 -0.43 13.81 24.84
N ILE A 316 -0.81 15.05 24.54
CA ILE A 316 -1.43 15.95 25.51
C ILE A 316 -2.85 16.45 25.15
N VAL A 317 -3.47 16.06 24.04
CA VAL A 317 -4.83 16.55 23.71
C VAL A 317 -5.90 15.57 24.20
N PRO A 318 -6.80 15.98 25.14
CA PRO A 318 -7.80 15.09 25.75
C PRO A 318 -8.99 14.73 24.84
N GLU A 319 -9.15 15.30 23.69
CA GLU A 319 -10.28 15.06 22.79
C GLU A 319 -9.81 14.27 21.58
N ARG A 320 -9.60 12.97 21.82
CA ARG A 320 -9.16 12.02 20.81
C ARG A 320 -10.34 11.56 19.95
N ASP A 321 -10.26 11.84 18.67
CA ASP A 321 -10.87 10.96 17.67
C ASP A 321 -10.24 9.55 17.85
N PRO A 322 -11.04 8.49 18.09
CA PRO A 322 -10.52 7.13 18.31
C PRO A 322 -9.72 6.54 17.14
N LEU A 323 -9.69 7.21 16.00
CA LEU A 323 -8.91 6.85 14.80
C LEU A 323 -7.51 7.46 14.78
N THR A 324 -7.00 7.99 15.89
CA THR A 324 -5.69 8.62 15.92
C THR A 324 -4.54 7.63 15.66
N GLU A 325 -3.55 8.11 14.99
CA GLU A 325 -2.28 7.59 14.48
C GLU A 325 -1.65 6.36 15.17
N PRO A 326 -1.64 6.19 16.52
CA PRO A 326 -1.13 4.99 17.16
C PRO A 326 -1.81 3.71 16.69
N SER A 327 -3.12 3.78 16.41
CA SER A 327 -3.90 2.64 15.91
C SER A 327 -3.58 2.32 14.45
N SER A 328 -3.32 3.33 13.63
CA SER A 328 -2.90 3.16 12.23
C SER A 328 -1.55 2.47 12.13
N VAL A 329 -0.54 2.94 12.90
CA VAL A 329 0.78 2.31 12.96
C VAL A 329 0.67 0.89 13.52
N LYS A 330 -0.09 0.70 14.62
CA LYS A 330 -0.33 -0.63 15.19
C LYS A 330 -0.96 -1.58 14.17
N SER A 331 -1.94 -1.13 13.39
CA SER A 331 -2.59 -1.93 12.35
C SER A 331 -1.57 -2.45 11.32
N VAL A 332 -0.65 -1.59 10.86
CA VAL A 332 0.46 -2.00 9.96
C VAL A 332 1.35 -3.04 10.63
N LEU A 333 1.66 -2.91 11.92
CA LEU A 333 2.50 -3.84 12.66
C LEU A 333 1.82 -5.19 12.95
N GLU A 334 0.48 -5.28 12.93
CA GLU A 334 -0.26 -6.55 13.13
C GLU A 334 0.12 -7.63 12.11
N THR A 335 0.51 -7.24 10.90
CA THR A 335 1.05 -8.17 9.89
C THR A 335 2.27 -8.93 10.41
N ARG A 336 3.13 -8.26 11.19
CA ARG A 336 4.34 -8.89 11.78
C ARG A 336 3.98 -9.86 12.89
N ALA A 337 2.98 -9.53 13.70
CA ALA A 337 2.44 -10.44 14.70
C ALA A 337 1.83 -11.68 14.03
N ASN A 338 1.06 -11.51 12.93
CA ASN A 338 0.52 -12.64 12.18
C ASN A 338 1.61 -13.48 11.48
N ALA A 339 2.67 -12.86 10.95
CA ALA A 339 3.81 -13.59 10.40
C ALA A 339 4.46 -14.48 11.46
N MET A 340 4.68 -13.96 12.67
CA MET A 340 5.19 -14.75 13.79
C MET A 340 4.19 -15.83 14.23
N ALA A 341 2.88 -15.55 14.23
CA ALA A 341 1.85 -16.54 14.54
C ALA A 341 1.88 -17.71 13.54
N LEU A 342 2.04 -17.45 12.23
CA LEU A 342 2.20 -18.49 11.20
C LEU A 342 3.47 -19.31 11.42
N VAL A 343 4.61 -18.66 11.70
CA VAL A 343 5.88 -19.34 12.00
C VAL A 343 5.76 -20.20 13.25
N ASN A 344 5.12 -19.70 14.31
CA ASN A 344 4.83 -20.45 15.53
C ASN A 344 3.89 -21.64 15.27
N GLY A 345 2.83 -21.44 14.47
CA GLY A 345 1.91 -22.49 14.08
C GLY A 345 2.59 -23.63 13.30
N GLY A 346 3.58 -23.28 12.44
CA GLY A 346 4.45 -24.27 11.79
C GLY A 346 5.31 -25.06 12.78
N ALA A 347 5.84 -24.41 13.83
CA ALA A 347 6.58 -25.10 14.90
C ALA A 347 5.68 -26.07 15.68
N ASP A 348 4.47 -25.63 16.07
CA ASP A 348 3.49 -26.47 16.78
C ASP A 348 3.07 -27.67 15.91
N PHE A 349 2.87 -27.44 14.61
CA PHE A 349 2.55 -28.49 13.66
C PHE A 349 3.68 -29.52 13.52
N LEU A 350 4.95 -29.09 13.45
CA LEU A 350 6.08 -30.02 13.41
C LEU A 350 6.26 -30.81 14.70
N VAL A 351 6.04 -30.19 15.85
CA VAL A 351 6.07 -30.86 17.17
C VAL A 351 4.96 -31.90 17.28
N SER A 352 3.72 -31.56 16.86
CA SER A 352 2.56 -32.45 17.02
C SER A 352 2.49 -33.53 15.94
N ASN A 353 2.85 -33.22 14.70
CA ASN A 353 2.76 -34.14 13.55
C ASN A 353 4.15 -34.60 13.06
N GLY A 354 5.10 -33.67 12.87
CA GLY A 354 6.40 -33.96 12.28
C GLY A 354 7.22 -34.96 13.12
N ILE A 355 7.39 -34.73 14.42
CA ILE A 355 8.14 -35.62 15.31
C ILE A 355 7.52 -37.03 15.37
N TRP A 356 6.17 -37.12 15.39
CA TRP A 356 5.51 -38.43 15.34
C TRP A 356 5.78 -39.18 14.05
N GLN A 357 5.76 -38.48 12.90
CA GLN A 357 6.08 -39.10 11.60
C GLN A 357 7.52 -39.59 11.56
N VAL A 358 8.47 -38.80 12.10
CA VAL A 358 9.88 -39.16 12.19
C VAL A 358 10.08 -40.41 13.05
N ARG A 359 9.51 -40.42 14.27
CA ARG A 359 9.57 -41.56 15.20
C ARG A 359 9.03 -42.84 14.58
N ARG A 360 7.89 -42.75 13.90
CA ARG A 360 7.22 -43.91 13.31
C ARG A 360 7.87 -44.38 12.02
N ALA A 361 8.23 -43.48 11.11
CA ALA A 361 8.92 -43.84 9.88
C ALA A 361 10.28 -44.52 10.18
N ALA A 362 11.01 -43.99 11.18
CA ALA A 362 12.26 -44.60 11.63
C ALA A 362 12.03 -46.02 12.18
N ALA A 363 11.03 -46.20 13.04
CA ALA A 363 10.69 -47.53 13.62
C ALA A 363 10.22 -48.53 12.57
N ASP A 364 9.42 -48.09 11.58
CA ASP A 364 8.95 -48.95 10.49
C ASP A 364 10.11 -49.29 9.52
N GLY A 365 11.02 -48.37 9.23
CA GLY A 365 12.23 -48.58 8.43
C GLY A 365 13.23 -49.55 9.06
N SER A 366 13.40 -49.52 10.38
CA SER A 366 14.32 -50.44 11.08
C SER A 366 13.82 -51.89 11.12
N ARG A 367 12.51 -52.10 10.96
CA ARG A 367 11.94 -53.44 10.85
C ARG A 367 12.17 -54.08 9.49
N GLN A 368 12.48 -53.29 8.47
CA GLN A 368 12.77 -53.78 7.10
C GLN A 368 14.24 -54.11 6.92
N ASP A 369 15.11 -53.13 7.15
CA ASP A 369 16.57 -53.28 7.19
C ASP A 369 17.17 -52.09 7.96
N ALA A 370 18.24 -52.34 8.70
CA ALA A 370 18.90 -51.26 9.49
C ALA A 370 19.37 -50.12 8.58
N GLY A 371 18.79 -48.94 8.74
CA GLY A 371 19.19 -47.72 8.03
C GLY A 371 18.36 -47.30 6.82
N VAL A 372 17.25 -47.98 6.53
CA VAL A 372 16.30 -47.52 5.51
C VAL A 372 15.64 -46.21 5.92
N SER A 373 15.61 -45.26 4.98
CA SER A 373 14.87 -43.99 5.14
C SER A 373 13.49 -44.12 4.55
N LEU A 374 12.45 -43.79 5.30
CA LEU A 374 11.06 -43.82 4.83
C LEU A 374 10.50 -42.41 4.64
N PRO A 375 9.71 -42.19 3.59
CA PRO A 375 9.05 -40.89 3.37
C PRO A 375 7.85 -40.70 4.30
N PHE A 376 7.57 -39.46 4.59
CA PHE A 376 6.35 -39.05 5.27
C PHE A 376 5.80 -37.73 4.71
N VAL A 377 4.52 -37.51 4.87
CA VAL A 377 3.83 -36.27 4.60
C VAL A 377 2.89 -35.96 5.75
N ALA A 378 2.78 -34.71 6.14
CA ALA A 378 1.80 -34.25 7.09
C ALA A 378 1.14 -32.96 6.58
N VAL A 379 -0.17 -32.84 6.79
CA VAL A 379 -0.99 -31.67 6.45
C VAL A 379 -1.80 -31.28 7.67
N GLY A 380 -1.83 -29.99 7.99
CA GLY A 380 -2.60 -29.48 9.13
C GLY A 380 -3.35 -28.20 8.77
N GLY A 381 -4.43 -27.95 9.48
CA GLY A 381 -5.23 -26.73 9.37
C GLY A 381 -5.40 -26.06 10.74
N SER A 382 -5.65 -24.77 10.72
CA SER A 382 -5.93 -24.00 11.94
C SER A 382 -6.91 -22.86 11.70
N SER A 383 -7.75 -22.60 12.70
CA SER A 383 -8.57 -21.40 12.81
C SER A 383 -8.36 -20.83 14.20
N LEU A 384 -7.54 -19.79 14.29
CA LEU A 384 -7.04 -19.25 15.55
C LEU A 384 -7.32 -17.76 15.64
N ARG A 385 -7.57 -17.30 16.87
CA ARG A 385 -7.56 -15.90 17.24
C ARG A 385 -6.42 -15.66 18.23
N HIS A 386 -5.63 -14.65 17.97
CA HIS A 386 -4.55 -14.19 18.82
C HIS A 386 -4.90 -12.82 19.40
N GLU A 387 -4.79 -12.68 20.71
CA GLU A 387 -4.92 -11.40 21.40
C GLU A 387 -3.57 -10.67 21.34
N THR A 388 -3.55 -9.50 20.72
CA THR A 388 -2.33 -8.72 20.45
C THR A 388 -2.32 -7.38 21.16
N GLY A 389 -3.20 -7.21 22.18
CA GLY A 389 -3.60 -5.92 22.73
C GLY A 389 -4.67 -5.22 21.87
N SER A 390 -5.06 -5.85 20.81
CA SER A 390 -6.20 -5.86 19.90
C SER A 390 -6.44 -7.33 19.55
N HIS A 391 -6.84 -7.70 18.32
CA HIS A 391 -6.84 -9.11 17.97
C HIS A 391 -6.64 -9.38 16.48
N VAL A 392 -6.04 -10.55 16.19
CA VAL A 392 -5.90 -11.11 14.85
C VAL A 392 -6.62 -12.44 14.77
N LYS A 393 -7.49 -12.60 13.78
CA LYS A 393 -8.09 -13.89 13.41
C LYS A 393 -7.32 -14.44 12.22
N ALA A 394 -6.83 -15.67 12.32
CA ALA A 394 -5.99 -16.31 11.31
C ALA A 394 -6.51 -17.71 10.98
N ASN A 395 -6.76 -17.96 9.70
CA ASN A 395 -7.12 -19.27 9.17
C ASN A 395 -5.98 -19.74 8.27
N GLY A 396 -5.41 -20.88 8.57
CA GLY A 396 -4.19 -21.32 7.91
C GLY A 396 -4.10 -22.83 7.68
N MET A 397 -3.12 -23.21 6.89
CA MET A 397 -2.71 -24.60 6.68
C MET A 397 -1.19 -24.72 6.76
N ASN A 398 -0.73 -25.87 7.19
CA ASN A 398 0.67 -26.27 7.20
C ASN A 398 0.84 -27.60 6.47
N LEU A 399 1.95 -27.75 5.76
CA LEU A 399 2.38 -28.95 5.06
C LEU A 399 3.83 -29.25 5.43
N ALA A 400 4.14 -30.49 5.72
CA ALA A 400 5.52 -31.00 5.82
C ALA A 400 5.66 -32.25 4.96
N VAL A 401 6.72 -32.30 4.15
CA VAL A 401 7.08 -33.45 3.34
C VAL A 401 8.54 -33.77 3.64
N GLY A 402 8.82 -35.00 4.04
CA GLY A 402 10.14 -35.35 4.51
C GLY A 402 10.49 -36.82 4.43
N ILE A 403 11.68 -37.10 4.90
CA ILE A 403 12.21 -38.46 5.10
C ILE A 403 12.72 -38.60 6.53
N ALA A 404 12.62 -39.82 7.05
CA ALA A 404 13.14 -40.14 8.38
C ALA A 404 13.81 -41.52 8.38
N ARG A 405 14.80 -41.68 9.25
CA ARG A 405 15.51 -42.95 9.48
C ARG A 405 15.85 -43.16 10.95
N GLN A 406 16.02 -44.38 11.32
CA GLN A 406 16.55 -44.75 12.62
C GLN A 406 18.07 -44.73 12.61
N VAL A 407 18.68 -44.17 13.66
CA VAL A 407 20.11 -44.17 13.93
C VAL A 407 20.26 -44.65 15.38
N ASN A 408 20.73 -45.91 15.55
CA ASN A 408 20.72 -46.61 16.83
C ASN A 408 19.30 -46.63 17.45
N GLU A 409 19.12 -46.11 18.66
CA GLU A 409 17.87 -46.03 19.38
C GLU A 409 17.10 -44.72 19.12
N HIS A 410 17.64 -43.85 18.26
CA HIS A 410 17.10 -42.51 17.98
C HIS A 410 16.51 -42.44 16.58
N ALA A 411 15.60 -41.50 16.35
CA ALA A 411 15.03 -41.21 15.05
C ALA A 411 15.42 -39.80 14.59
N ILE A 412 15.88 -39.65 13.35
CA ILE A 412 16.19 -38.38 12.74
C ILE A 412 15.44 -38.21 11.44
N GLY A 413 15.08 -36.98 11.11
CA GLY A 413 14.38 -36.67 9.86
C GLY A 413 14.70 -35.27 9.34
N ALA A 414 14.45 -35.09 8.05
CA ALA A 414 14.50 -33.80 7.40
C ALA A 414 13.22 -33.59 6.60
N ALA A 415 12.70 -32.38 6.62
CA ALA A 415 11.48 -32.05 5.94
C ALA A 415 11.57 -30.66 5.26
N PHE A 416 10.91 -30.54 4.13
CA PHE A 416 10.45 -29.26 3.61
C PHE A 416 9.12 -28.90 4.29
N GLU A 417 8.99 -27.63 4.70
CA GLU A 417 7.76 -27.11 5.29
C GLU A 417 7.18 -25.99 4.44
N TYR A 418 5.85 -25.93 4.39
CA TYR A 418 5.09 -24.86 3.79
C TYR A 418 3.89 -24.53 4.68
N GLY A 419 3.65 -23.24 4.86
CA GLY A 419 2.47 -22.75 5.57
C GLY A 419 1.86 -21.55 4.87
N PHE A 420 0.55 -21.41 4.96
CA PHE A 420 -0.12 -20.18 4.59
C PHE A 420 -1.22 -19.83 5.58
N SER A 421 -1.54 -18.54 5.67
CA SER A 421 -2.61 -18.01 6.51
C SER A 421 -3.26 -16.81 5.83
N ASN A 422 -4.59 -16.79 5.81
CA ASN A 422 -5.35 -15.56 5.62
C ASN A 422 -5.68 -15.01 7.01
N TYR A 423 -5.54 -13.70 7.18
CA TYR A 423 -5.80 -13.07 8.47
C TYR A 423 -6.64 -11.81 8.33
N ASP A 424 -7.38 -11.53 9.40
CA ASP A 424 -8.09 -10.29 9.66
C ASP A 424 -7.59 -9.73 10.99
N SER A 425 -7.15 -8.47 11.02
CA SER A 425 -6.76 -7.77 12.23
C SER A 425 -7.72 -6.64 12.55
N TYR A 426 -7.97 -6.44 13.83
CA TYR A 426 -8.91 -5.45 14.33
C TYR A 426 -8.20 -4.62 15.39
N VAL A 427 -7.94 -3.35 15.07
CA VAL A 427 -7.29 -2.40 15.96
C VAL A 427 -8.25 -1.23 16.13
N ASP A 428 -8.88 -1.12 17.28
CA ASP A 428 -9.99 -0.19 17.54
C ASP A 428 -11.08 -0.33 16.45
N SER A 429 -11.39 0.74 15.71
CA SER A 429 -12.32 0.69 14.58
C SER A 429 -11.67 0.32 13.24
N LEU A 430 -10.33 0.17 13.19
CA LEU A 430 -9.64 -0.22 11.97
C LEU A 430 -9.72 -1.73 11.76
N HIS A 431 -10.13 -2.10 10.56
CA HIS A 431 -10.08 -3.47 10.06
C HIS A 431 -9.04 -3.57 8.94
N ALA A 432 -8.11 -4.48 9.09
CA ALA A 432 -7.16 -4.82 8.03
C ALA A 432 -7.21 -6.31 7.74
N ASN A 433 -6.85 -6.68 6.54
CA ASN A 433 -6.75 -8.06 6.11
C ASN A 433 -5.45 -8.31 5.33
N GLY A 434 -5.09 -9.57 5.21
CA GLY A 434 -3.91 -9.93 4.45
C GLY A 434 -3.67 -11.43 4.38
N LYS A 435 -2.53 -11.77 3.80
CA LYS A 435 -2.10 -13.16 3.62
C LYS A 435 -0.65 -13.29 4.04
N SER A 436 -0.33 -14.40 4.73
CA SER A 436 1.05 -14.77 5.03
C SER A 436 1.33 -16.16 4.44
N LYS A 437 2.53 -16.32 3.86
CA LYS A 437 3.03 -17.60 3.34
C LYS A 437 4.43 -17.82 3.88
N ALA A 438 4.70 -19.02 4.38
CA ALA A 438 6.01 -19.42 4.87
C ALA A 438 6.47 -20.69 4.15
N TRP A 439 7.75 -20.80 3.86
CA TRP A 439 8.36 -22.03 3.33
C TRP A 439 9.79 -22.14 3.83
N GLY A 440 10.21 -23.38 4.06
CA GLY A 440 11.52 -23.60 4.65
C GLY A 440 11.88 -25.08 4.74
N ALA A 441 12.95 -25.33 5.48
CA ALA A 441 13.44 -26.66 5.80
C ALA A 441 13.53 -26.84 7.31
N ALA A 442 13.28 -28.06 7.75
CA ALA A 442 13.38 -28.47 9.14
C ALA A 442 14.20 -29.76 9.30
N LEU A 443 14.98 -29.81 10.36
CA LEU A 443 15.62 -31.01 10.88
C LEU A 443 14.90 -31.41 12.15
N LEU A 444 14.53 -32.68 12.28
CA LEU A 444 13.77 -33.23 13.40
C LEU A 444 14.55 -34.37 14.03
N GLY A 445 14.56 -34.43 15.34
CA GLY A 445 15.17 -35.51 16.12
C GLY A 445 14.25 -36.00 17.22
N ASP A 446 14.14 -37.32 17.38
CA ASP A 446 13.50 -37.98 18.49
C ASP A 446 14.51 -38.92 19.15
N TRP A 447 14.83 -38.63 20.41
CA TRP A 447 15.94 -39.22 21.13
C TRP A 447 15.39 -40.07 22.28
N ASN A 448 15.59 -41.38 22.22
CA ASN A 448 15.29 -42.27 23.33
C ASN A 448 16.45 -42.19 24.35
N LEU A 449 16.13 -41.75 25.56
CA LEU A 449 17.10 -41.59 26.66
C LEU A 449 17.08 -42.78 27.63
N GLY A 450 16.24 -43.80 27.37
CA GLY A 450 16.08 -44.95 28.22
C GLY A 450 15.18 -44.71 29.44
N ALA A 451 14.77 -45.78 30.11
CA ALA A 451 13.95 -45.76 31.34
C ALA A 451 12.66 -44.91 31.25
N GLY A 452 12.07 -44.79 30.05
CA GLY A 452 10.87 -44.00 29.81
C GLY A 452 11.13 -42.52 29.46
N TRP A 453 12.37 -42.05 29.55
CA TRP A 453 12.72 -40.71 29.18
C TRP A 453 12.92 -40.58 27.65
N HIS A 454 12.44 -39.50 27.10
CA HIS A 454 12.66 -39.13 25.71
C HIS A 454 12.87 -37.62 25.53
N MET A 455 13.51 -37.24 24.43
CA MET A 455 13.71 -35.86 24.07
C MET A 455 13.34 -35.66 22.59
N ASP A 456 12.71 -34.55 22.27
CA ASP A 456 12.47 -34.12 20.90
C ASP A 456 13.25 -32.82 20.60
N THR A 457 13.74 -32.69 19.36
CA THR A 457 14.47 -31.50 18.89
C THR A 457 14.05 -31.13 17.49
N ILE A 458 13.94 -29.84 17.22
CA ILE A 458 13.65 -29.32 15.88
C ILE A 458 14.55 -28.10 15.64
N ALA A 459 15.15 -28.03 14.46
CA ALA A 459 15.79 -26.82 13.93
C ALA A 459 15.18 -26.49 12.58
N ARG A 460 14.85 -25.24 12.34
CA ARG A 460 14.15 -24.82 11.12
C ARG A 460 14.60 -23.45 10.65
N VAL A 461 14.61 -23.26 9.31
CA VAL A 461 14.92 -22.00 8.65
C VAL A 461 14.08 -21.83 7.40
N GLY A 462 13.74 -20.61 7.06
CA GLY A 462 12.93 -20.36 5.87
C GLY A 462 12.67 -18.88 5.58
N LYS A 463 11.69 -18.66 4.73
CA LYS A 463 11.20 -17.32 4.37
C LYS A 463 9.71 -17.21 4.67
N VAL A 464 9.29 -16.02 5.08
CA VAL A 464 7.88 -15.65 5.23
C VAL A 464 7.61 -14.42 4.38
N ARG A 465 6.50 -14.45 3.62
CA ARG A 465 6.01 -13.32 2.83
C ARG A 465 4.63 -12.95 3.34
N ASN A 466 4.43 -11.66 3.51
CA ASN A 466 3.21 -11.08 4.05
C ASN A 466 2.61 -10.08 3.09
N SER A 467 1.30 -9.98 3.06
CA SER A 467 0.56 -8.88 2.44
C SER A 467 -0.36 -8.23 3.47
N TYR A 468 -0.64 -6.98 3.28
CA TYR A 468 -1.49 -6.15 4.12
C TYR A 468 -2.39 -5.27 3.27
N SER A 469 -3.63 -5.07 3.69
CA SER A 469 -4.57 -4.13 3.09
C SER A 469 -5.53 -3.61 4.16
N ALA A 470 -5.70 -2.31 4.22
CA ALA A 470 -6.63 -1.62 5.10
C ALA A 470 -7.11 -0.30 4.48
N ASN A 471 -8.15 0.28 5.06
CA ASN A 471 -8.54 1.66 4.76
C ASN A 471 -8.14 2.56 5.95
N ILE A 472 -7.06 3.33 5.78
CA ILE A 472 -6.52 4.23 6.80
C ILE A 472 -6.54 5.64 6.18
N GLY A 473 -7.67 6.35 6.27
CA GLY A 473 -7.85 7.64 5.57
C GLY A 473 -7.77 7.54 4.04
N GLY A 474 -7.81 6.32 3.50
CA GLY A 474 -7.65 5.92 2.12
C GLY A 474 -7.16 4.47 2.02
N PRO A 475 -7.18 3.84 0.83
CA PRO A 475 -6.71 2.47 0.66
C PRO A 475 -5.19 2.39 0.83
N VAL A 476 -4.74 1.62 1.82
CA VAL A 476 -3.32 1.37 2.11
C VAL A 476 -3.02 -0.10 2.00
N SER A 477 -1.99 -0.45 1.26
CA SER A 477 -1.54 -1.84 1.09
C SER A 477 -0.02 -1.92 0.96
N TYR A 478 0.54 -3.08 1.32
CA TYR A 478 1.94 -3.40 1.05
C TYR A 478 2.20 -4.90 1.02
N ASN A 479 3.37 -5.28 0.51
CA ASN A 479 3.92 -6.62 0.59
C ASN A 479 5.31 -6.57 1.24
N GLU A 480 5.63 -7.55 2.08
CA GLU A 480 6.92 -7.66 2.75
C GLU A 480 7.38 -9.12 2.76
N SER A 481 8.70 -9.34 2.75
CA SER A 481 9.30 -10.67 2.81
C SER A 481 10.48 -10.66 3.78
N SER A 482 10.45 -11.59 4.73
CA SER A 482 11.50 -11.77 5.74
C SER A 482 11.98 -13.21 5.80
N THR A 483 13.14 -13.43 6.37
CA THR A 483 13.62 -14.77 6.74
C THR A 483 13.20 -15.09 8.17
N TYR A 484 13.05 -16.39 8.46
CA TYR A 484 12.84 -16.86 9.82
C TYR A 484 13.79 -18.01 10.17
N ALA A 485 14.05 -18.16 11.45
CA ALA A 485 14.73 -19.30 12.04
C ALA A 485 13.98 -19.74 13.30
N GLY A 486 14.06 -21.01 13.64
CA GLY A 486 13.45 -21.54 14.86
C GLY A 486 14.17 -22.79 15.36
N ALA A 487 14.06 -23.00 16.65
CA ALA A 487 14.54 -24.21 17.31
C ALA A 487 13.57 -24.61 18.43
N SER A 488 13.43 -25.91 18.66
CA SER A 488 12.73 -26.41 19.83
C SER A 488 13.45 -27.59 20.45
N ILE A 489 13.30 -27.70 21.76
CA ILE A 489 13.75 -28.84 22.54
C ILE A 489 12.63 -29.22 23.50
N GLY A 490 12.30 -30.51 23.58
CA GLY A 490 11.33 -31.07 24.49
C GLY A 490 11.91 -32.23 25.26
N PHE A 491 11.57 -32.34 26.52
CA PHE A 491 11.86 -33.50 27.35
C PHE A 491 10.53 -34.09 27.82
N GLY A 492 10.41 -35.43 27.74
CA GLY A 492 9.23 -36.13 28.20
C GLY A 492 9.58 -37.40 28.97
N TYR A 493 8.62 -37.79 29.80
CA TYR A 493 8.69 -39.03 30.58
C TYR A 493 7.42 -39.84 30.39
N MET A 494 7.57 -41.04 29.90
CA MET A 494 6.50 -42.00 29.66
C MET A 494 6.35 -42.91 30.86
N GLN A 495 5.31 -42.70 31.66
CA GLN A 495 4.97 -43.52 32.82
C GLN A 495 3.87 -44.53 32.47
N LYS A 496 4.12 -45.82 32.62
CA LYS A 496 3.11 -46.86 32.41
C LYS A 496 1.93 -46.69 33.36
N ALA A 497 0.71 -46.88 32.86
CA ALA A 497 -0.55 -46.77 33.59
C ALA A 497 -1.46 -47.94 33.18
N GLY A 498 -1.32 -49.07 33.85
CA GLY A 498 -1.98 -50.32 33.48
C GLY A 498 -1.30 -51.09 32.36
N GLU A 499 -1.97 -52.08 31.77
CA GLU A 499 -1.41 -52.95 30.73
C GLU A 499 -1.28 -52.24 29.37
N ASN A 500 -2.30 -51.43 29.01
CA ASN A 500 -2.43 -50.84 27.69
C ASN A 500 -2.34 -49.29 27.69
N GLY A 501 -1.95 -48.69 28.82
CA GLY A 501 -1.92 -47.23 28.95
C GLY A 501 -0.60 -46.68 29.42
N ALA A 502 -0.33 -45.44 29.11
CA ALA A 502 0.81 -44.69 29.61
C ALA A 502 0.47 -43.19 29.67
N PHE A 503 0.99 -42.50 30.67
CA PHE A 503 1.05 -41.03 30.70
C PHE A 503 2.36 -40.57 30.11
N ASP A 504 2.30 -39.66 29.16
CA ASP A 504 3.43 -38.94 28.60
C ASP A 504 3.38 -37.49 29.09
N THR A 505 4.21 -37.18 30.08
CA THR A 505 4.34 -35.82 30.62
C THR A 505 5.56 -35.14 30.00
N TYR A 506 5.38 -33.95 29.46
CA TYR A 506 6.44 -33.27 28.70
C TYR A 506 6.55 -31.80 29.07
N LEU A 507 7.79 -31.30 28.94
CA LEU A 507 8.17 -29.88 28.99
C LEU A 507 8.90 -29.55 27.70
N ARG A 508 8.43 -28.52 26.97
CA ARG A 508 9.04 -28.06 25.72
C ARG A 508 9.37 -26.58 25.79
N TYR A 509 10.50 -26.23 25.19
CA TYR A 509 10.87 -24.85 24.90
C TYR A 509 10.96 -24.66 23.39
N LEU A 510 10.28 -23.64 22.86
CA LEU A 510 10.26 -23.31 21.44
C LEU A 510 10.71 -21.87 21.28
N TYR A 511 11.68 -21.68 20.42
CA TYR A 511 12.18 -20.38 19.97
C TYR A 511 11.89 -20.18 18.51
N SER A 512 11.41 -19.01 18.14
CA SER A 512 11.25 -18.57 16.75
C SER A 512 11.69 -17.11 16.61
N HIS A 513 12.35 -16.81 15.50
CA HIS A 513 12.77 -15.47 15.12
C HIS A 513 12.33 -15.17 13.70
N VAL A 514 11.76 -14.00 13.48
CA VAL A 514 11.47 -13.44 12.15
C VAL A 514 12.26 -12.15 12.01
N ASN A 515 13.13 -12.09 11.00
CA ASN A 515 13.99 -10.92 10.76
C ASN A 515 13.15 -9.66 10.47
N GLY A 516 13.74 -8.50 10.76
CA GLY A 516 13.17 -7.22 10.36
C GLY A 516 13.11 -7.04 8.84
N GLY A 517 12.47 -5.98 8.41
CA GLY A 517 12.32 -5.65 6.99
C GLY A 517 11.79 -4.24 6.80
N ASN A 518 11.70 -3.83 5.55
CA ASN A 518 11.12 -2.56 5.14
C ASN A 518 10.02 -2.80 4.11
N ALA A 519 9.04 -1.93 4.09
CA ALA A 519 8.02 -1.91 3.05
C ALA A 519 7.67 -0.47 2.67
N THR A 520 7.39 -0.23 1.40
CA THR A 520 6.76 1.00 0.94
C THR A 520 5.27 0.73 0.79
N LEU A 521 4.46 1.51 1.47
CA LEU A 521 3.02 1.43 1.42
C LEU A 521 2.50 2.06 0.12
N SER A 522 1.32 1.64 -0.34
CA SER A 522 0.69 2.23 -1.53
C SER A 522 0.39 3.73 -1.38
N SER A 523 0.34 4.24 -0.15
CA SER A 523 0.22 5.66 0.18
C SER A 523 1.53 6.45 0.04
N GLY A 524 2.65 5.79 -0.32
CA GLY A 524 3.99 6.38 -0.39
C GLY A 524 4.77 6.38 0.93
N ASN A 525 4.14 6.06 2.06
CA ASN A 525 4.80 5.98 3.37
C ASN A 525 5.77 4.79 3.44
N HIS A 526 6.82 4.91 4.28
CA HIS A 526 7.83 3.87 4.48
C HIS A 526 7.69 3.21 5.86
N ALA A 527 7.38 1.93 5.88
CA ALA A 527 7.36 1.14 7.10
C ALA A 527 8.71 0.46 7.34
N HIS A 528 9.21 0.58 8.55
CA HIS A 528 10.39 -0.13 9.04
C HIS A 528 9.99 -1.09 10.15
N PHE A 529 10.25 -2.38 9.98
CA PHE A 529 9.93 -3.44 10.92
C PHE A 529 11.19 -3.96 11.60
N ARG A 530 11.19 -4.03 12.93
CA ARG A 530 12.24 -4.72 13.68
C ARG A 530 12.01 -6.24 13.65
N GLY A 531 13.05 -7.00 13.94
CA GLY A 531 12.94 -8.44 14.13
C GLY A 531 12.03 -8.78 15.31
N VAL A 532 11.26 -9.85 15.17
CA VAL A 532 10.36 -10.37 16.22
C VAL A 532 10.92 -11.67 16.76
N ASN A 533 11.02 -11.78 18.08
CA ASN A 533 11.39 -13.02 18.77
C ASN A 533 10.16 -13.60 19.46
N SER A 534 10.05 -14.92 19.47
CA SER A 534 9.03 -15.66 20.21
C SER A 534 9.70 -16.73 21.05
N ASN A 535 9.52 -16.67 22.36
CA ASN A 535 9.95 -17.68 23.33
C ASN A 535 8.71 -18.32 23.92
N ARG A 536 8.56 -19.62 23.81
CA ARG A 536 7.38 -20.35 24.33
C ARG A 536 7.80 -21.54 25.17
N THR A 537 7.21 -21.67 26.33
CA THR A 537 7.31 -22.85 27.18
C THR A 537 5.98 -23.56 27.22
N VAL A 538 5.98 -24.86 26.97
CA VAL A 538 4.78 -25.72 26.99
C VAL A 538 5.00 -26.84 27.98
N LEU A 539 4.13 -26.91 29.00
CA LEU A 539 4.04 -28.04 29.93
C LEU A 539 2.75 -28.77 29.66
N GLY A 540 2.82 -30.07 29.42
CA GLY A 540 1.64 -30.86 29.14
C GLY A 540 1.75 -32.31 29.61
N THR A 541 0.59 -32.96 29.67
CA THR A 541 0.50 -34.40 29.85
C THR A 541 -0.57 -34.96 28.94
N ARG A 542 -0.31 -36.14 28.40
CA ARG A 542 -1.28 -36.89 27.60
C ARG A 542 -1.36 -38.34 28.09
N TYR A 543 -2.56 -38.88 28.14
CA TYR A 543 -2.77 -40.30 28.36
C TYR A 543 -2.87 -40.98 26.99
N VAL A 544 -1.96 -41.91 26.73
CA VAL A 544 -1.90 -42.73 25.51
C VAL A 544 -2.44 -44.11 25.85
N HIS A 545 -3.41 -44.58 25.07
CA HIS A 545 -4.03 -45.89 25.25
C HIS A 545 -3.90 -46.74 23.99
N GLU A 546 -3.42 -47.96 24.14
CA GLU A 546 -3.34 -48.92 23.05
C GLU A 546 -4.71 -49.64 22.90
N LEU A 547 -5.46 -49.25 21.87
CA LEU A 547 -6.77 -49.86 21.57
C LEU A 547 -6.61 -51.31 21.06
N ASN A 548 -5.58 -51.55 20.30
CA ASN A 548 -5.15 -52.83 19.79
C ASN A 548 -3.68 -52.75 19.28
N THR A 549 -3.16 -53.85 18.72
CA THR A 549 -1.77 -53.93 18.26
C THR A 549 -1.39 -52.94 17.13
N THR A 550 -2.38 -52.34 16.45
CA THR A 550 -2.19 -51.43 15.32
C THR A 550 -2.66 -50.02 15.60
N THR A 551 -3.49 -49.81 16.63
CA THR A 551 -4.17 -48.54 16.85
C THR A 551 -3.98 -48.04 18.30
N ARG A 552 -3.58 -46.76 18.41
CA ARG A 552 -3.47 -46.04 19.69
C ARG A 552 -4.31 -44.76 19.62
N ALA A 553 -4.92 -44.41 20.73
CA ALA A 553 -5.58 -43.13 20.94
C ALA A 553 -4.89 -42.38 22.06
N TYR A 554 -4.96 -41.07 22.04
CA TYR A 554 -4.51 -40.25 23.15
C TYR A 554 -5.43 -39.05 23.39
N ALA A 555 -5.45 -38.61 24.63
CA ALA A 555 -6.05 -37.36 25.08
C ALA A 555 -5.10 -36.66 26.03
N GLY A 556 -5.00 -35.36 25.93
CA GLY A 556 -4.05 -34.59 26.74
C GLY A 556 -4.52 -33.17 27.02
N ALA A 557 -3.84 -32.56 27.99
CA ALA A 557 -4.02 -31.17 28.37
C ALA A 557 -2.64 -30.55 28.67
N GLY A 558 -2.53 -29.27 28.45
CA GLY A 558 -1.28 -28.55 28.70
C GLY A 558 -1.50 -27.06 28.86
N TRP A 559 -0.42 -26.40 29.23
CA TRP A 559 -0.32 -24.98 29.41
C TRP A 559 0.88 -24.43 28.62
N MET A 560 0.68 -23.35 27.92
CA MET A 560 1.70 -22.64 27.15
C MET A 560 1.86 -21.22 27.68
N GLN A 561 3.09 -20.81 27.92
CA GLN A 561 3.46 -19.42 28.17
C GLN A 561 4.33 -18.90 27.05
N GLN A 562 3.94 -17.75 26.48
CA GLN A 562 4.70 -17.07 25.44
C GLN A 562 5.20 -15.72 25.94
N TYR A 563 6.48 -15.42 25.67
CA TYR A 563 7.14 -14.17 26.06
C TYR A 563 7.88 -13.54 24.88
N GLY A 564 8.14 -12.22 25.01
CA GLY A 564 9.04 -11.48 24.12
C GLY A 564 8.56 -11.33 22.69
N CYS A 565 7.26 -11.48 22.43
CA CYS A 565 6.70 -11.56 21.08
C CYS A 565 6.06 -10.23 20.63
N GLY A 566 6.65 -9.09 20.97
CA GLY A 566 6.21 -7.77 20.51
C GLY A 566 6.71 -7.47 19.10
N ALA A 567 5.80 -7.09 18.20
CA ALA A 567 6.14 -6.62 16.87
C ALA A 567 6.38 -5.10 16.92
N HIS A 568 7.65 -4.70 16.85
CA HIS A 568 8.08 -3.31 16.90
C HIS A 568 8.42 -2.79 15.51
N GLY A 569 8.16 -1.49 15.29
CA GLY A 569 8.47 -0.82 14.04
C GLY A 569 7.98 0.61 14.05
N ASN A 570 8.11 1.25 12.92
CA ASN A 570 7.60 2.59 12.69
C ASN A 570 7.12 2.73 11.24
N VAL A 571 6.30 3.74 11.00
CA VAL A 571 5.95 4.22 9.65
C VAL A 571 6.46 5.64 9.56
N ASP A 572 7.39 5.92 8.65
CA ASP A 572 8.10 7.21 8.47
C ASP A 572 8.66 7.78 9.79
N GLY A 573 9.19 6.90 10.66
CA GLY A 573 9.73 7.28 11.97
C GLY A 573 8.70 7.29 13.12
N TYR A 574 7.40 7.30 12.86
CA TYR A 574 6.36 7.27 13.90
C TYR A 574 6.15 5.86 14.43
N THR A 575 6.18 5.75 15.76
CA THR A 575 5.96 4.48 16.47
C THR A 575 4.56 4.45 17.07
N GLY A 576 3.94 3.28 17.06
CA GLY A 576 2.66 3.01 17.73
C GLY A 576 2.77 1.92 18.79
N PRO A 577 1.67 1.58 19.47
CA PRO A 577 1.61 0.43 20.36
C PRO A 577 2.02 -0.84 19.60
N SER A 578 2.93 -1.61 20.17
CA SER A 578 3.43 -2.84 19.55
C SER A 578 2.46 -3.99 19.77
N PRO A 579 1.89 -4.61 18.73
CA PRO A 579 1.10 -5.84 18.90
C PRO A 579 2.00 -6.96 19.44
N SER A 580 1.49 -7.71 20.40
CA SER A 580 2.26 -8.79 21.05
C SER A 580 1.43 -10.05 21.18
N LEU A 581 2.01 -11.19 20.79
CA LEU A 581 1.44 -12.53 20.99
C LEU A 581 1.73 -13.09 22.40
N GLY A 582 2.38 -12.31 23.26
CA GLY A 582 2.76 -12.74 24.61
C GLY A 582 1.54 -13.02 25.49
N GLY A 583 1.67 -14.02 26.36
CA GLY A 583 0.66 -14.40 27.34
C GLY A 583 0.50 -15.90 27.51
N ALA A 584 -0.50 -16.29 28.28
CA ALA A 584 -0.77 -17.68 28.63
C ALA A 584 -1.93 -18.27 27.80
N SER A 585 -1.81 -19.55 27.44
CA SER A 585 -2.87 -20.33 26.81
C SER A 585 -2.91 -21.75 27.33
N GLY A 586 -4.12 -22.27 27.50
CA GLY A 586 -4.36 -23.70 27.74
C GLY A 586 -4.53 -24.42 26.39
N LEU A 587 -4.16 -25.67 26.36
CA LEU A 587 -4.37 -26.55 25.22
C LEU A 587 -4.97 -27.88 25.62
N PHE A 588 -5.82 -28.45 24.77
CA PHE A 588 -6.42 -29.78 24.90
C PHE A 588 -6.20 -30.55 23.62
N GLU A 589 -5.62 -31.75 23.72
CA GLU A 589 -5.24 -32.57 22.59
C GLU A 589 -6.05 -33.84 22.52
N LEU A 590 -6.44 -34.25 21.32
CA LEU A 590 -6.97 -35.55 20.99
C LEU A 590 -6.27 -36.09 19.76
N GLY A 591 -6.00 -37.39 19.74
CA GLY A 591 -5.42 -37.99 18.54
C GLY A 591 -5.60 -39.50 18.46
N LEU A 592 -5.47 -39.98 17.21
CA LEU A 592 -5.55 -41.38 16.84
C LEU A 592 -4.36 -41.72 15.94
N GLN A 593 -3.72 -42.84 16.23
CA GLN A 593 -2.54 -43.31 15.51
C GLN A 593 -2.79 -44.75 15.01
N TYR A 594 -2.63 -44.94 13.73
CA TYR A 594 -2.69 -46.27 13.08
C TYR A 594 -1.32 -46.65 12.52
N THR A 595 -0.87 -47.87 12.85
CA THR A 595 0.33 -48.48 12.32
C THR A 595 -0.04 -49.83 11.73
N PRO A 596 0.25 -50.11 10.46
CA PRO A 596 -0.12 -51.40 9.83
C PRO A 596 0.53 -52.60 10.54
N ALA A 597 -0.18 -53.70 10.60
CA ALA A 597 0.38 -54.96 11.11
C ALA A 597 1.60 -55.38 10.29
N GLY A 598 2.70 -55.78 10.98
CA GLY A 598 3.94 -56.13 10.31
C GLY A 598 4.79 -54.93 9.83
N GLY A 599 4.35 -53.69 10.02
CA GLY A 599 5.13 -52.49 9.73
C GLY A 599 5.23 -52.12 8.25
N LYS A 600 4.47 -52.79 7.35
CA LYS A 600 4.40 -52.51 5.90
C LYS A 600 3.07 -51.88 5.53
N GLY A 601 3.11 -50.91 4.61
CA GLY A 601 1.91 -50.21 4.15
C GLY A 601 1.79 -48.78 4.68
N ILE A 602 0.58 -48.22 4.68
CA ILE A 602 0.30 -46.82 5.06
C ILE A 602 0.01 -46.72 6.54
N GLY A 603 0.82 -45.97 7.26
CA GLY A 603 0.53 -45.51 8.63
C GLY A 603 -0.15 -44.14 8.62
N VAL A 604 -1.08 -43.94 9.53
CA VAL A 604 -1.91 -42.71 9.62
C VAL A 604 -1.91 -42.18 11.03
N ASP A 605 -1.71 -40.88 11.19
CA ASP A 605 -1.88 -40.17 12.47
C ASP A 605 -2.82 -38.99 12.25
N VAL A 606 -3.81 -38.83 13.13
CA VAL A 606 -4.77 -37.73 13.12
C VAL A 606 -4.79 -37.09 14.50
N ASN A 607 -4.76 -35.76 14.54
CA ASN A 607 -4.85 -35.02 15.79
C ASN A 607 -5.65 -33.73 15.66
N VAL A 608 -6.18 -33.30 16.80
CA VAL A 608 -6.88 -32.04 16.98
C VAL A 608 -6.42 -31.43 18.31
N THR A 609 -6.18 -30.11 18.30
CA THR A 609 -5.85 -29.34 19.49
C THR A 609 -6.78 -28.14 19.61
N GLY A 610 -7.49 -28.03 20.73
CA GLY A 610 -8.26 -26.86 21.14
C GLY A 610 -7.40 -25.92 21.97
N TRP A 611 -7.51 -24.62 21.76
CA TRP A 611 -6.74 -23.58 22.43
C TRP A 611 -7.67 -22.62 23.17
N VAL A 612 -7.29 -22.18 24.37
CA VAL A 612 -8.01 -21.20 25.20
C VAL A 612 -7.00 -20.24 25.84
N GLY A 613 -7.30 -18.94 25.87
CA GLY A 613 -6.41 -17.92 26.42
C GLY A 613 -6.02 -16.85 25.41
N THR A 614 -4.77 -16.39 25.42
CA THR A 614 -4.26 -15.39 24.48
C THR A 614 -4.23 -15.90 23.04
N GLN A 615 -3.95 -17.18 22.87
CA GLN A 615 -4.22 -17.93 21.64
C GLN A 615 -5.45 -18.79 21.90
N ARG A 616 -6.47 -18.70 21.05
CA ARG A 616 -7.73 -19.47 21.18
C ARG A 616 -8.26 -19.91 19.83
N GLY A 617 -8.95 -21.05 19.80
CA GLY A 617 -9.47 -21.67 18.58
C GLY A 617 -9.09 -23.12 18.45
N ILE A 618 -8.94 -23.60 17.24
CA ILE A 618 -8.68 -25.01 16.93
C ILE A 618 -7.56 -25.15 15.90
N SER A 619 -6.74 -26.17 16.08
CA SER A 619 -5.77 -26.64 15.08
C SER A 619 -5.77 -28.18 15.03
N GLY A 620 -5.31 -28.76 13.93
CA GLY A 620 -5.20 -30.20 13.83
C GLY A 620 -4.47 -30.60 12.57
N GLY A 621 -4.19 -31.89 12.45
CA GLY A 621 -3.46 -32.41 11.29
C GLY A 621 -3.63 -33.89 11.07
N ILE A 622 -3.23 -34.28 9.87
CA ILE A 622 -3.14 -35.68 9.41
C ILE A 622 -1.73 -35.90 8.92
N GLY A 623 -1.09 -36.94 9.42
CA GLY A 623 0.19 -37.41 8.96
C GLY A 623 0.07 -38.79 8.30
N LEU A 624 0.76 -38.96 7.19
CA LEU A 624 0.84 -40.20 6.45
C LEU A 624 2.30 -40.60 6.27
N ARG A 625 2.60 -41.88 6.40
CA ARG A 625 3.89 -42.46 6.08
C ARG A 625 3.69 -43.77 5.31
N TYR A 626 4.64 -44.10 4.47
CA TYR A 626 4.60 -45.34 3.70
C TYR A 626 5.86 -46.18 3.97
N ALA A 627 5.62 -47.42 4.38
CA ALA A 627 6.67 -48.45 4.56
C ALA A 627 6.52 -49.52 3.50
N PHE A 628 7.58 -49.79 2.75
CA PHE A 628 7.60 -50.71 1.60
C PHE A 628 7.53 -52.19 2.00
#